data_df4720ea18e74917757a05731d52863e
#
_entry.id   df4720ea18e74917757a05731d52863e
#
_cell.length_a   1.000
_cell.length_b   1.000
_cell.length_c   1.000
_cell.angle_alpha   90.00
_cell.angle_beta   90.00
_cell.angle_gamma   90.00
#
_symmetry.space_group_name_H-M   'P 1'
#
loop_
_entity.id
_entity.type
_entity.pdbx_description
1 polymer ?
#
loop_
_entity_poly.entity_id
_entity_poly.type
_entity_poly.pdbx_seq_one_letter_code
_entity_poly.pdbx_strand_id
1 'polypeptide(L)'
;VGRYLIGQPTGRRFFATASGGHILGVFLNFGAVSLMAPLIQSATKHPDGRTDTDLERRQLSALLRGFAWILLWAPTTLSQAVLLTLFTDIDMAKIVTLGIATSALMILIGYLYDRYEWRSLPPLREAAAPVCPWPALFKLGAICAALIGAVAALQVTTGFTTALALMFAAPVVTVVWFLFQKPADITLRAQSARFWP
;
A
#
# COMPACT_ATOMS: atom_id res chain seq x y z
N VAL A 1 -4.82 -5.47 7.13
CA VAL A 1 -3.56 -5.71 6.38
C VAL A 1 -2.42 -4.93 7.01
N GLY A 2 -2.52 -3.59 7.17
CA GLY A 2 -1.42 -2.76 7.70
C GLY A 2 -0.89 -3.25 9.06
N ARG A 3 -1.76 -3.53 10.03
CA ARG A 3 -1.35 -4.07 11.34
C ARG A 3 -0.61 -5.42 11.26
N TYR A 4 -1.00 -6.25 10.30
CA TYR A 4 -0.31 -7.52 10.05
C TYR A 4 1.12 -7.29 9.54
N LEU A 5 1.31 -6.37 8.59
CA LEU A 5 2.62 -6.07 8.01
C LEU A 5 3.59 -5.52 9.05
N ILE A 6 3.12 -4.62 9.91
CA ILE A 6 3.92 -3.98 10.96
C ILE A 6 4.23 -4.96 12.10
N GLY A 7 3.32 -5.88 12.41
CA GLY A 7 3.47 -6.87 13.49
C GLY A 7 4.40 -8.04 13.17
N GLN A 8 5.04 -8.08 11.99
CA GLN A 8 5.96 -9.16 11.62
C GLN A 8 7.22 -9.21 12.51
N PRO A 9 7.84 -10.39 12.71
CA PRO A 9 9.11 -10.52 13.40
C PRO A 9 10.18 -9.60 12.83
N THR A 10 11.11 -9.17 13.66
CA THR A 10 12.14 -8.16 13.34
C THR A 10 12.87 -8.41 12.02
N GLY A 11 13.23 -9.68 11.74
CA GLY A 11 13.95 -10.05 10.52
C GLY A 11 13.12 -10.02 9.23
N ARG A 12 11.78 -10.02 9.32
CA ARG A 12 10.86 -10.02 8.17
C ARG A 12 10.07 -8.72 8.04
N ARG A 13 10.07 -7.90 9.08
CA ARG A 13 9.22 -6.70 9.17
C ARG A 13 9.52 -5.68 8.09
N PHE A 14 10.81 -5.41 7.81
CA PHE A 14 11.20 -4.50 6.73
C PHE A 14 10.64 -4.99 5.38
N PHE A 15 10.92 -6.24 5.03
CA PHE A 15 10.45 -6.82 3.76
C PHE A 15 8.93 -6.81 3.65
N ALA A 16 8.23 -7.20 4.72
CA ALA A 16 6.76 -7.19 4.76
C ALA A 16 6.20 -5.78 4.57
N THR A 17 6.79 -4.78 5.26
CA THR A 17 6.33 -3.38 5.16
C THR A 17 6.65 -2.78 3.79
N ALA A 18 7.84 -3.03 3.24
CA ALA A 18 8.23 -2.55 1.91
C ALA A 18 7.37 -3.20 0.81
N SER A 19 7.24 -4.52 0.81
CA SER A 19 6.42 -5.25 -0.17
C SER A 19 4.93 -4.91 -0.02
N GLY A 20 4.43 -4.80 1.21
CA GLY A 20 3.07 -4.37 1.48
C GLY A 20 2.80 -2.94 1.02
N GLY A 21 3.71 -2.02 1.28
CA GLY A 21 3.67 -0.63 0.80
C GLY A 21 3.71 -0.55 -0.72
N HIS A 22 4.51 -1.40 -1.36
CA HIS A 22 4.58 -1.51 -2.82
C HIS A 22 3.25 -1.99 -3.41
N ILE A 23 2.73 -3.12 -2.95
CA ILE A 23 1.47 -3.68 -3.44
C ILE A 23 0.29 -2.73 -3.18
N LEU A 24 0.16 -2.22 -1.95
CA LEU A 24 -0.89 -1.26 -1.63
C LEU A 24 -0.72 0.04 -2.42
N GLY A 25 0.51 0.47 -2.66
CA GLY A 25 0.82 1.65 -3.45
C GLY A 25 0.35 1.56 -4.89
N VAL A 26 0.46 0.39 -5.53
CA VAL A 26 -0.05 0.17 -6.89
C VAL A 26 -1.56 0.46 -6.98
N PHE A 27 -2.31 0.09 -5.95
CA PHE A 27 -3.78 0.25 -5.95
C PHE A 27 -4.26 1.57 -5.36
N LEU A 28 -3.63 2.01 -4.27
CA LEU A 28 -4.07 3.16 -3.49
C LEU A 28 -3.22 4.41 -3.73
N ASN A 29 -2.12 4.27 -4.47
CA ASN A 29 -1.15 5.33 -4.69
C ASN A 29 -0.72 5.94 -3.32
N PHE A 30 -0.70 7.26 -3.18
CA PHE A 30 -0.38 7.94 -1.90
C PHE A 30 -1.27 7.53 -0.72
N GLY A 31 -2.46 7.01 -0.99
CA GLY A 31 -3.35 6.44 0.03
C GLY A 31 -2.71 5.32 0.84
N ALA A 32 -1.80 4.53 0.23
CA ALA A 32 -1.07 3.49 0.95
C ALA A 32 -0.18 4.08 2.05
N VAL A 33 0.54 5.16 1.76
CA VAL A 33 1.39 5.87 2.75
C VAL A 33 0.53 6.50 3.82
N SER A 34 -0.55 7.21 3.43
CA SER A 34 -1.47 7.87 4.36
C SER A 34 -2.16 6.91 5.33
N LEU A 35 -2.40 5.66 4.92
CA LEU A 35 -2.99 4.63 5.76
C LEU A 35 -1.96 3.91 6.63
N MET A 36 -0.78 3.62 6.09
CA MET A 36 0.22 2.81 6.80
C MET A 36 1.08 3.63 7.76
N ALA A 37 1.41 4.88 7.45
CA ALA A 37 2.27 5.70 8.29
C ALA A 37 1.70 5.90 9.72
N PRO A 38 0.43 6.29 9.91
CA PRO A 38 -0.16 6.39 11.25
C PRO A 38 -0.20 5.05 12.01
N LEU A 39 -0.38 3.93 11.29
CA LEU A 39 -0.33 2.60 11.91
C LEU A 39 1.06 2.25 12.40
N ILE A 40 2.11 2.59 11.63
CA ILE A 40 3.51 2.44 12.05
C ILE A 40 3.75 3.27 13.30
N GLN A 41 3.39 4.55 13.28
CA GLN A 41 3.55 5.46 14.41
C GLN A 41 2.82 5.00 15.67
N SER A 42 1.61 4.45 15.51
CA SER A 42 0.87 3.91 16.65
C SER A 42 1.48 2.61 17.20
N ALA A 43 2.09 1.79 16.34
CA ALA A 43 2.69 0.52 16.73
C ALA A 43 4.09 0.67 17.39
N THR A 44 4.73 1.83 17.22
CA THR A 44 6.04 2.14 17.82
C THR A 44 5.93 2.89 19.16
N LYS A 45 4.71 3.25 19.58
CA LYS A 45 4.46 3.85 20.89
C LYS A 45 4.37 2.80 21.98
N HIS A 46 5.13 3.00 23.05
CA HIS A 46 5.04 2.20 24.27
C HIS A 46 3.88 2.67 25.16
N PRO A 47 3.39 1.80 26.08
CA PRO A 47 2.33 2.17 27.04
C PRO A 47 2.70 3.34 27.96
N ASP A 48 4.00 3.58 28.18
CA ASP A 48 4.56 4.70 28.97
C ASP A 48 4.64 6.03 28.20
N GLY A 49 4.15 6.06 26.95
CA GLY A 49 4.14 7.23 26.09
C GLY A 49 5.45 7.48 25.31
N ARG A 50 6.48 6.68 25.55
CA ARG A 50 7.74 6.75 24.79
C ARG A 50 7.52 6.18 23.40
N THR A 51 8.21 6.74 22.40
CA THR A 51 8.21 6.22 21.02
C THR A 51 9.58 5.60 20.74
N ASP A 52 9.56 4.41 20.17
CA ASP A 52 10.77 3.80 19.61
C ASP A 52 11.07 4.44 18.25
N THR A 53 11.85 5.54 18.31
CA THR A 53 12.17 6.38 17.15
C THR A 53 12.96 5.63 16.08
N ASP A 54 13.83 4.70 16.48
CA ASP A 54 14.65 3.92 15.54
C ASP A 54 13.77 2.92 14.78
N LEU A 55 12.87 2.25 15.50
CA LEU A 55 11.91 1.35 14.87
C LEU A 55 10.94 2.10 13.96
N GLU A 56 10.44 3.26 14.38
CA GLU A 56 9.56 4.09 13.58
C GLU A 56 10.25 4.51 12.28
N ARG A 57 11.44 5.08 12.37
CA ARG A 57 12.25 5.50 11.22
C ARG A 57 12.52 4.36 10.25
N ARG A 58 12.88 3.20 10.78
CA ARG A 58 13.12 1.97 10.01
C ARG A 58 11.89 1.54 9.23
N GLN A 59 10.72 1.51 9.89
CA GLN A 59 9.47 1.09 9.27
C GLN A 59 8.92 2.11 8.25
N LEU A 60 9.03 3.40 8.56
CA LEU A 60 8.66 4.46 7.61
C LEU A 60 9.58 4.44 6.38
N SER A 61 10.90 4.24 6.58
CA SER A 61 11.84 4.06 5.48
C SER A 61 11.50 2.86 4.61
N ALA A 62 11.13 1.72 5.21
CA ALA A 62 10.69 0.54 4.48
C ALA A 62 9.43 0.81 3.64
N LEU A 63 8.42 1.47 4.24
CA LEU A 63 7.20 1.87 3.56
C LEU A 63 7.48 2.78 2.37
N LEU A 64 8.25 3.85 2.58
CA LEU A 64 8.56 4.83 1.53
C LEU A 64 9.39 4.23 0.40
N ARG A 65 10.37 3.38 0.72
CA ARG A 65 11.15 2.67 -0.30
C ARG A 65 10.27 1.74 -1.11
N GLY A 66 9.41 0.94 -0.46
CA GLY A 66 8.47 0.08 -1.18
C GLY A 66 7.54 0.90 -2.09
N PHE A 67 6.99 1.99 -1.57
CA PHE A 67 6.10 2.88 -2.32
C PHE A 67 6.81 3.57 -3.50
N ALA A 68 8.02 4.09 -3.31
CA ALA A 68 8.71 4.85 -4.35
C ALA A 68 8.90 4.07 -5.66
N TRP A 69 9.15 2.77 -5.58
CA TRP A 69 9.43 1.94 -6.75
C TRP A 69 8.20 1.63 -7.62
N ILE A 70 6.97 1.93 -7.17
CA ILE A 70 5.79 1.80 -8.04
C ILE A 70 5.81 2.80 -9.20
N LEU A 71 6.50 3.94 -9.02
CA LEU A 71 6.60 4.99 -10.03
C LEU A 71 7.25 4.50 -11.34
N LEU A 72 8.05 3.42 -11.27
CA LEU A 72 8.75 2.89 -12.43
C LEU A 72 7.84 2.11 -13.39
N TRP A 73 6.72 1.55 -12.89
CA TRP A 73 5.96 0.60 -13.71
C TRP A 73 4.44 0.64 -13.52
N ALA A 74 3.95 1.14 -12.37
CA ALA A 74 2.53 1.06 -12.10
C ALA A 74 1.74 2.08 -12.97
N PRO A 75 0.78 1.61 -13.77
CA PRO A 75 0.03 2.47 -14.68
C PRO A 75 -0.88 3.49 -13.97
N THR A 76 -1.09 3.31 -12.68
CA THR A 76 -1.86 4.19 -11.80
C THR A 76 -1.08 5.43 -11.37
N THR A 77 0.21 5.54 -11.70
CA THR A 77 1.05 6.65 -11.29
C THR A 77 1.11 7.76 -12.33
N LEU A 78 1.19 9.00 -11.85
CA LEU A 78 1.32 10.17 -12.73
C LEU A 78 2.58 10.10 -13.61
N SER A 79 3.69 9.55 -13.08
CA SER A 79 4.93 9.40 -13.84
C SER A 79 4.74 8.54 -15.09
N GLN A 80 3.98 7.44 -14.99
CA GLN A 80 3.67 6.60 -16.16
C GLN A 80 2.74 7.33 -17.13
N ALA A 81 1.74 8.06 -16.64
CA ALA A 81 0.88 8.86 -17.50
C ALA A 81 1.67 9.91 -18.30
N VAL A 82 2.58 10.62 -17.65
CA VAL A 82 3.46 11.59 -18.30
C VAL A 82 4.41 10.93 -19.30
N LEU A 83 5.04 9.80 -18.91
CA LEU A 83 5.96 9.06 -19.80
C LEU A 83 5.25 8.66 -21.11
N LEU A 84 4.05 8.13 -21.01
CA LEU A 84 3.26 7.67 -22.15
C LEU A 84 2.75 8.82 -23.05
N THR A 85 2.55 10.00 -22.49
CA THR A 85 2.16 11.17 -23.28
C THR A 85 3.33 11.79 -24.03
N LEU A 86 4.53 11.74 -23.45
CA LEU A 86 5.74 12.30 -24.04
C LEU A 86 6.38 11.37 -25.07
N PHE A 87 6.25 10.07 -24.90
CA PHE A 87 6.90 9.07 -25.73
C PHE A 87 5.87 8.08 -26.27
N THR A 88 5.36 8.31 -27.46
CA THR A 88 4.29 7.53 -28.07
C THR A 88 4.71 6.14 -28.58
N ASP A 89 6.01 5.98 -28.87
CA ASP A 89 6.55 4.74 -29.48
C ASP A 89 7.15 3.75 -28.47
N ILE A 90 6.86 3.97 -27.18
CA ILE A 90 7.39 3.12 -26.12
C ILE A 90 6.62 1.79 -26.03
N ASP A 91 7.36 0.70 -25.97
CA ASP A 91 6.83 -0.62 -25.65
C ASP A 91 6.50 -0.72 -24.15
N MET A 92 5.20 -0.55 -23.84
CA MET A 92 4.70 -0.62 -22.47
C MET A 92 5.03 -1.94 -21.77
N ALA A 93 5.01 -3.07 -22.48
CA ALA A 93 5.29 -4.36 -21.87
C ALA A 93 6.74 -4.42 -21.38
N LYS A 94 7.67 -3.84 -22.12
CA LYS A 94 9.08 -3.74 -21.70
C LYS A 94 9.25 -2.85 -20.50
N ILE A 95 8.60 -1.67 -20.47
CA ILE A 95 8.68 -0.75 -19.32
C ILE A 95 8.16 -1.42 -18.06
N VAL A 96 6.98 -2.02 -18.13
CA VAL A 96 6.36 -2.68 -16.98
C VAL A 96 7.24 -3.84 -16.50
N THR A 97 7.76 -4.66 -17.40
CA THR A 97 8.61 -5.81 -17.04
C THR A 97 9.91 -5.34 -16.39
N LEU A 98 10.60 -4.38 -17.00
CA LEU A 98 11.85 -3.82 -16.44
C LEU A 98 11.59 -3.09 -15.13
N GLY A 99 10.49 -2.35 -15.03
CA GLY A 99 10.10 -1.63 -13.83
C GLY A 99 9.80 -2.58 -12.66
N ILE A 100 9.07 -3.67 -12.90
CA ILE A 100 8.83 -4.72 -11.89
C ILE A 100 10.14 -5.37 -11.45
N ALA A 101 10.99 -5.76 -12.40
CA ALA A 101 12.28 -6.39 -12.11
C ALA A 101 13.18 -5.44 -11.27
N THR A 102 13.26 -4.18 -11.67
CA THR A 102 14.02 -3.15 -10.92
C THR A 102 13.43 -2.92 -9.54
N SER A 103 12.11 -2.84 -9.41
CA SER A 103 11.43 -2.68 -8.11
C SER A 103 11.71 -3.85 -7.18
N ALA A 104 11.63 -5.08 -7.68
CA ALA A 104 11.94 -6.29 -6.91
C ALA A 104 13.41 -6.29 -6.43
N LEU A 105 14.34 -5.94 -7.34
CA LEU A 105 15.77 -5.83 -7.03
C LEU A 105 16.01 -4.77 -5.93
N MET A 106 15.39 -3.60 -6.05
CA MET A 106 15.57 -2.50 -5.08
C MET A 106 14.94 -2.81 -3.73
N ILE A 107 13.80 -3.50 -3.67
CA ILE A 107 13.23 -3.99 -2.41
C ILE A 107 14.18 -5.02 -1.77
N LEU A 108 14.76 -5.91 -2.57
CA LEU A 108 15.74 -6.89 -2.08
C LEU A 108 17.01 -6.21 -1.55
N ILE A 109 17.58 -5.26 -2.28
CA ILE A 109 18.74 -4.48 -1.84
C ILE A 109 18.40 -3.74 -0.52
N GLY A 110 17.24 -3.09 -0.47
CA GLY A 110 16.76 -2.42 0.73
C GLY A 110 16.64 -3.36 1.94
N TYR A 111 16.14 -4.57 1.71
CA TYR A 111 16.04 -5.60 2.75
C TYR A 111 17.42 -6.08 3.23
N LEU A 112 18.36 -6.32 2.31
CA LEU A 112 19.71 -6.74 2.66
C LEU A 112 20.46 -5.64 3.42
N TYR A 113 20.31 -4.39 2.98
CA TYR A 113 20.87 -3.23 3.66
C TYR A 113 20.30 -3.06 5.08
N ASP A 114 18.98 -3.14 5.22
CA ASP A 114 18.31 -3.10 6.51
C ASP A 114 18.81 -4.22 7.44
N ARG A 115 18.95 -5.41 6.94
CA ARG A 115 19.47 -6.54 7.71
C ARG A 115 20.94 -6.35 8.15
N TYR A 116 21.74 -5.70 7.32
CA TYR A 116 23.14 -5.39 7.63
C TYR A 116 23.25 -4.28 8.69
N GLU A 117 22.55 -3.17 8.49
CA GLU A 117 22.58 -1.99 9.35
C GLU A 117 22.08 -2.31 10.77
N TRP A 118 21.00 -3.08 10.86
CA TRP A 118 20.34 -3.37 12.14
C TRP A 118 20.71 -4.72 12.76
N ARG A 119 21.80 -5.32 12.30
CA ARG A 119 22.27 -6.62 12.80
C ARG A 119 22.64 -6.63 14.28
N SER A 120 23.04 -5.48 14.81
CA SER A 120 23.55 -5.33 16.17
C SER A 120 22.47 -5.00 17.21
N LEU A 121 21.23 -4.75 16.79
CA LEU A 121 20.15 -4.47 17.73
C LEU A 121 19.59 -5.77 18.32
N PRO A 122 19.30 -5.77 19.65
CA PRO A 122 18.65 -6.90 20.28
C PRO A 122 17.31 -7.17 19.60
N PRO A 123 16.90 -8.44 19.47
CA PRO A 123 15.60 -8.76 18.93
C PRO A 123 14.53 -8.10 19.80
N LEU A 124 13.74 -7.22 19.20
CA LEU A 124 12.59 -6.63 19.86
C LEU A 124 11.68 -7.76 20.36
N ARG A 125 11.16 -7.59 21.57
CA ARG A 125 10.25 -8.55 22.22
C ARG A 125 9.23 -9.03 21.20
N GLU A 126 9.28 -10.31 20.89
CA GLU A 126 8.41 -10.93 19.90
C GLU A 126 6.96 -10.77 20.36
N ALA A 127 6.24 -9.85 19.76
CA ALA A 127 4.79 -9.91 19.78
C ALA A 127 4.38 -11.20 19.07
N ALA A 128 3.40 -11.91 19.61
CA ALA A 128 2.87 -13.11 18.99
C ALA A 128 2.68 -12.89 17.49
N ALA A 129 3.19 -13.81 16.67
CA ALA A 129 3.16 -13.69 15.22
C ALA A 129 1.72 -13.37 14.75
N PRO A 130 1.51 -12.24 14.09
CA PRO A 130 0.16 -11.84 13.72
C PRO A 130 -0.43 -12.85 12.73
N VAL A 131 -1.65 -13.27 12.98
CA VAL A 131 -2.38 -14.16 12.08
C VAL A 131 -2.63 -13.44 10.76
N CYS A 132 -2.34 -14.09 9.64
CA CYS A 132 -2.54 -13.52 8.31
C CYS A 132 -4.03 -13.18 8.09
N PRO A 133 -4.38 -11.92 7.80
CA PRO A 133 -5.78 -11.52 7.63
C PRO A 133 -6.29 -11.88 6.22
N TRP A 134 -6.33 -13.16 5.88
CA TRP A 134 -6.80 -13.66 4.58
C TRP A 134 -8.13 -13.03 4.11
N PRO A 135 -9.17 -12.91 4.98
CA PRO A 135 -10.42 -12.31 4.55
C PRO A 135 -10.26 -10.83 4.14
N ALA A 136 -9.39 -10.08 4.83
CA ALA A 136 -9.15 -8.69 4.48
C ALA A 136 -8.32 -8.54 3.18
N LEU A 137 -7.37 -9.44 2.94
CA LEU A 137 -6.62 -9.50 1.70
C LEU A 137 -7.52 -9.86 0.52
N PHE A 138 -8.42 -10.83 0.71
CA PHE A 138 -9.37 -11.22 -0.32
C PHE A 138 -10.35 -10.09 -0.66
N LYS A 139 -10.87 -9.39 0.36
CA LYS A 139 -11.72 -8.21 0.16
C LYS A 139 -11.00 -7.11 -0.62
N LEU A 140 -9.74 -6.82 -0.26
CA LEU A 140 -8.93 -5.83 -0.98
C LEU A 140 -8.72 -6.26 -2.44
N GLY A 141 -8.35 -7.52 -2.68
CA GLY A 141 -8.19 -8.08 -4.01
C GLY A 141 -9.46 -8.00 -4.84
N ALA A 142 -10.62 -8.30 -4.24
CA ALA A 142 -11.91 -8.21 -4.90
C ALA A 142 -12.27 -6.79 -5.33
N ILE A 143 -12.01 -5.78 -4.47
CA ILE A 143 -12.20 -4.37 -4.81
C ILE A 143 -11.32 -3.97 -5.99
N CYS A 144 -10.04 -4.34 -5.94
CA CYS A 144 -9.10 -4.04 -7.01
C CYS A 144 -9.50 -4.70 -8.32
N ALA A 145 -9.91 -5.98 -8.28
CA ALA A 145 -10.39 -6.69 -9.46
C ALA A 145 -11.67 -6.06 -10.02
N ALA A 146 -12.61 -5.65 -9.16
CA ALA A 146 -13.82 -4.95 -9.59
C ALA A 146 -13.51 -3.60 -10.25
N LEU A 147 -12.56 -2.84 -9.71
CA LEU A 147 -12.13 -1.57 -10.29
C LEU A 147 -11.47 -1.77 -11.65
N ILE A 148 -10.54 -2.72 -11.76
CA ILE A 148 -9.88 -3.04 -13.03
C ILE A 148 -10.91 -3.50 -14.07
N GLY A 149 -11.83 -4.38 -13.68
CA GLY A 149 -12.90 -4.86 -14.54
C GLY A 149 -13.84 -3.74 -15.01
N ALA A 150 -14.22 -2.82 -14.10
CA ALA A 150 -15.05 -1.67 -14.45
C ALA A 150 -14.34 -0.71 -15.41
N VAL A 151 -13.05 -0.44 -15.21
CA VAL A 151 -12.24 0.38 -16.11
C VAL A 151 -12.15 -0.28 -17.49
N ALA A 152 -11.82 -1.57 -17.55
CA ALA A 152 -11.73 -2.30 -18.81
C ALA A 152 -13.07 -2.32 -19.56
N ALA A 153 -14.17 -2.56 -18.84
CA ALA A 153 -15.51 -2.54 -19.42
C ALA A 153 -15.87 -1.17 -20.01
N LEU A 154 -15.59 -0.08 -19.29
CA LEU A 154 -15.81 1.27 -19.80
C LEU A 154 -14.94 1.58 -21.03
N GLN A 155 -13.68 1.17 -21.05
CA GLN A 155 -12.82 1.35 -22.21
C GLN A 155 -13.36 0.64 -23.46
N VAL A 156 -13.78 -0.62 -23.30
CA VAL A 156 -14.31 -1.42 -24.43
C VAL A 156 -15.66 -0.89 -24.93
N THR A 157 -16.53 -0.44 -24.03
CA THR A 157 -17.91 -0.03 -24.41
C THR A 157 -18.00 1.41 -24.89
N THR A 158 -17.18 2.31 -24.35
CA THR A 158 -17.29 3.76 -24.63
C THR A 158 -16.11 4.33 -25.39
N GLY A 159 -15.00 3.58 -25.53
CA GLY A 159 -13.76 4.10 -26.11
C GLY A 159 -13.03 5.12 -25.22
N PHE A 160 -13.41 5.25 -23.95
CA PHE A 160 -12.76 6.19 -23.03
C PHE A 160 -11.28 5.87 -22.83
N THR A 161 -10.49 6.90 -22.65
CA THR A 161 -9.11 6.75 -22.19
C THR A 161 -9.10 6.14 -20.77
N THR A 162 -8.01 5.48 -20.41
CA THR A 162 -7.85 4.86 -19.06
C THR A 162 -8.11 5.87 -17.93
N ALA A 163 -7.66 7.11 -18.09
CA ALA A 163 -7.86 8.17 -17.10
C ALA A 163 -9.34 8.53 -16.91
N LEU A 164 -10.09 8.70 -18.01
CA LEU A 164 -11.54 8.97 -17.96
C LEU A 164 -12.30 7.78 -17.40
N ALA A 165 -11.99 6.58 -17.86
CA ALA A 165 -12.63 5.36 -17.36
C ALA A 165 -12.41 5.20 -15.85
N LEU A 166 -11.21 5.47 -15.35
CA LEU A 166 -10.89 5.41 -13.92
C LEU A 166 -11.66 6.48 -13.12
N MET A 167 -11.76 7.70 -13.67
CA MET A 167 -12.47 8.82 -13.03
C MET A 167 -13.95 8.49 -12.77
N PHE A 168 -14.61 7.75 -13.67
CA PHE A 168 -15.99 7.31 -13.49
C PHE A 168 -16.10 6.00 -12.71
N ALA A 169 -15.23 5.03 -12.97
CA ALA A 169 -15.28 3.72 -12.33
C ALA A 169 -15.01 3.78 -10.83
N ALA A 170 -14.04 4.59 -10.39
CA ALA A 170 -13.62 4.60 -8.99
C ALA A 170 -14.73 5.05 -8.02
N PRO A 171 -15.46 6.16 -8.25
CA PRO A 171 -16.60 6.53 -7.41
C PRO A 171 -17.70 5.49 -7.40
N VAL A 172 -18.04 4.94 -8.56
CA VAL A 172 -19.11 3.93 -8.70
C VAL A 172 -18.75 2.66 -7.92
N VAL A 173 -17.56 2.12 -8.13
CA VAL A 173 -17.09 0.92 -7.41
C VAL A 173 -17.05 1.18 -5.90
N THR A 174 -16.63 2.36 -5.48
CA THR A 174 -16.59 2.75 -4.06
C THR A 174 -17.99 2.80 -3.44
N VAL A 175 -18.94 3.43 -4.11
CA VAL A 175 -20.34 3.52 -3.65
C VAL A 175 -20.98 2.13 -3.59
N VAL A 176 -20.84 1.35 -4.67
CA VAL A 176 -21.34 -0.02 -4.71
C VAL A 176 -20.76 -0.86 -3.59
N TRP A 177 -19.44 -0.78 -3.39
CA TRP A 177 -18.78 -1.47 -2.29
C TRP A 177 -19.31 -1.05 -0.92
N PHE A 178 -19.51 0.25 -0.70
CA PHE A 178 -20.06 0.78 0.54
C PHE A 178 -21.47 0.27 0.82
N LEU A 179 -22.32 0.17 -0.22
CA LEU A 179 -23.68 -0.36 -0.11
C LEU A 179 -23.71 -1.86 0.24
N PHE A 180 -22.72 -2.63 -0.24
CA PHE A 180 -22.60 -4.05 0.08
C PHE A 180 -21.93 -4.32 1.45
N GLN A 181 -21.23 -3.36 2.03
CA GLN A 181 -20.81 -3.47 3.41
C GLN A 181 -22.02 -3.26 4.29
N LYS A 182 -22.53 -4.37 4.90
CA LYS A 182 -23.48 -4.23 6.01
C LYS A 182 -22.85 -3.25 7.00
N PRO A 183 -23.56 -2.22 7.45
CA PRO A 183 -23.07 -1.33 8.49
C PRO A 183 -22.85 -2.18 9.75
N ALA A 184 -21.61 -2.64 9.95
CA ALA A 184 -21.18 -3.03 11.28
C ALA A 184 -21.31 -1.73 12.09
N ASP A 185 -22.19 -1.74 13.11
CA ASP A 185 -22.49 -0.65 14.02
C ASP A 185 -21.33 0.36 14.16
N ILE A 186 -21.17 1.20 13.17
CA ILE A 186 -20.39 2.41 13.30
C ILE A 186 -21.32 3.35 14.06
N THR A 187 -21.29 3.26 15.35
CA THR A 187 -21.79 4.33 16.20
C THR A 187 -20.92 5.54 15.91
N LEU A 188 -21.29 6.28 14.85
CA LEU A 188 -20.70 7.58 14.49
C LEU A 188 -20.67 8.53 15.70
N ARG A 189 -21.56 8.30 16.70
CA ARG A 189 -21.56 8.96 18.01
C ARG A 189 -20.31 8.69 18.86
N ALA A 190 -19.68 7.52 18.75
CA ALA A 190 -18.48 7.21 19.55
C ALA A 190 -17.20 7.80 18.93
N GLN A 191 -17.19 8.11 17.64
CA GLN A 191 -16.06 8.79 17.00
C GLN A 191 -16.14 10.30 17.13
N SER A 192 -17.32 10.91 17.04
CA SER A 192 -17.46 12.37 17.21
C SER A 192 -17.08 12.84 18.61
N ALA A 193 -17.32 12.04 19.65
CA ALA A 193 -16.90 12.35 21.02
C ALA A 193 -15.38 12.31 21.28
N ARG A 194 -14.59 11.80 20.32
CA ARG A 194 -13.11 11.76 20.42
C ARG A 194 -12.41 12.91 19.68
N PHE A 195 -13.12 13.65 18.84
CA PHE A 195 -12.55 14.72 18.00
C PHE A 195 -12.89 16.13 18.49
N TRP A 196 -13.78 16.26 19.46
CA TRP A 196 -14.07 17.56 20.11
C TRP A 196 -13.89 17.39 21.62
N PRO A 197 -12.83 18.02 22.21
CA PRO A 197 -12.72 18.14 23.65
C PRO A 197 -13.79 19.07 24.23
#